data_37bb3004f1d55bd3a476324308b73d18
#
_entry.id   37bb3004f1d55bd3a476324308b73d18
#
_cell.length_a   1.000
_cell.length_b   1.000
_cell.length_c   1.000
_cell.angle_alpha   90.00
_cell.angle_beta   90.00
_cell.angle_gamma   90.00
#
_symmetry.space_group_name_H-M   'P 1'
#
loop_
_entity.id
_entity.type
_entity.pdbx_description
1 polymer ?
#
loop_
_entity_poly.entity_id
_entity_poly.type
_entity_poly.pdbx_seq_one_letter_code
_entity_poly.pdbx_strand_id
1 'polypeptide(L)'
;MRAFNLFLSGLIFSAASQFAVASELVKSTPESVAGATTVDAAAAKALFDQEAAFVDLRKENVWNSGRVPGAIWIDFKNAFNQQALESEVDKDEKVVFYCSGVRCPRSSKAATKALAWGYTDVFYFREGFPAWKGAGYPVE
;
A
#
# COMPACT_ATOMS: atom_id res chain seq x y z
N MET A 1 4.19 54.70 63.95
CA MET A 1 5.08 53.62 63.69
C MET A 1 4.41 52.76 62.62
N ARG A 2 4.98 52.72 61.44
CA ARG A 2 4.36 52.16 60.23
C ARG A 2 4.91 50.77 59.98
N ALA A 3 4.04 49.77 60.00
CA ALA A 3 4.35 48.40 59.60
C ALA A 3 4.32 48.31 58.08
N PHE A 4 5.42 47.87 57.50
CA PHE A 4 5.56 47.63 56.08
C PHE A 4 5.22 46.18 55.80
N ASN A 5 4.07 45.92 55.16
CA ASN A 5 3.70 44.60 54.67
C ASN A 5 4.35 44.40 53.30
N LEU A 6 5.31 43.51 53.24
CA LEU A 6 5.82 42.99 51.97
C LEU A 6 4.91 41.83 51.52
N PHE A 7 4.13 42.07 50.48
CA PHE A 7 3.46 41.00 49.77
C PHE A 7 4.48 40.38 48.78
N LEU A 8 4.84 39.17 49.10
CA LEU A 8 5.65 38.33 48.18
C LEU A 8 4.70 37.59 47.23
N SER A 9 4.51 38.13 46.04
CA SER A 9 3.77 37.45 44.97
C SER A 9 4.60 36.31 44.44
N GLY A 10 4.24 35.08 44.82
CA GLY A 10 4.79 33.86 44.21
C GLY A 10 4.23 33.66 42.80
N LEU A 11 5.09 33.77 41.81
CA LEU A 11 4.80 33.34 40.46
C LEU A 11 4.83 31.82 40.45
N ILE A 12 3.68 31.21 40.33
CA ILE A 12 3.58 29.78 40.05
C ILE A 12 3.79 29.60 38.56
N PHE A 13 5.00 29.16 38.17
CA PHE A 13 5.27 28.73 36.83
C PHE A 13 4.66 27.33 36.65
N SER A 14 3.47 27.27 36.07
CA SER A 14 2.87 26.03 35.63
C SER A 14 3.61 25.57 34.38
N ALA A 15 4.53 24.64 34.57
CA ALA A 15 5.14 23.93 33.46
C ALA A 15 4.10 22.99 32.84
N ALA A 16 3.40 23.48 31.84
CA ALA A 16 2.61 22.62 30.98
C ALA A 16 3.59 21.69 30.20
N SER A 17 3.74 20.47 30.68
CA SER A 17 4.40 19.41 29.95
C SER A 17 3.59 19.15 28.68
N GLN A 18 4.00 19.74 27.59
CA GLN A 18 3.55 19.37 26.27
C GLN A 18 4.15 18.00 25.98
N PHE A 19 3.34 16.96 26.22
CA PHE A 19 3.60 15.66 25.62
C PHE A 19 3.40 15.85 24.12
N ALA A 20 4.50 16.10 23.40
CA ALA A 20 4.53 15.93 21.99
C ALA A 20 4.33 14.43 21.73
N VAL A 21 3.09 14.03 21.43
CA VAL A 21 2.81 12.73 20.84
C VAL A 21 3.50 12.81 19.50
N ALA A 22 4.70 12.24 19.40
CA ALA A 22 5.30 11.94 18.14
C ALA A 22 4.36 10.97 17.45
N SER A 23 3.51 11.49 16.56
CA SER A 23 2.82 10.70 15.59
C SER A 23 3.92 10.00 14.80
N GLU A 24 4.23 8.75 15.16
CA GLU A 24 4.98 7.89 14.27
C GLU A 24 4.20 7.88 12.97
N LEU A 25 4.72 8.60 11.99
CA LEU A 25 4.30 8.50 10.62
C LEU A 25 4.51 7.06 10.22
N VAL A 26 3.50 6.22 10.43
CA VAL A 26 3.44 4.90 9.83
C VAL A 26 3.59 5.15 8.35
N LYS A 27 4.75 4.76 7.81
CA LYS A 27 5.10 5.00 6.42
C LYS A 27 4.13 4.21 5.55
N SER A 28 2.99 4.82 5.24
CA SER A 28 2.01 4.26 4.33
C SER A 28 2.52 4.39 2.91
N THR A 29 2.13 3.47 2.07
CA THR A 29 2.37 3.56 0.62
C THR A 29 1.57 4.73 0.03
N PRO A 30 1.95 5.22 -1.15
CA PRO A 30 1.18 6.27 -1.82
C PRO A 30 -0.27 5.83 -2.04
N GLU A 31 -1.20 6.75 -1.92
CA GLU A 31 -2.62 6.49 -2.15
C GLU A 31 -2.93 6.23 -3.63
N SER A 32 -2.13 6.78 -4.52
CA SER A 32 -2.25 6.60 -5.97
C SER A 32 -0.88 6.55 -6.63
N VAL A 33 -0.85 6.00 -7.83
CA VAL A 33 0.32 5.99 -8.72
C VAL A 33 -0.08 6.74 -9.99
N ALA A 34 0.68 7.78 -10.35
CA ALA A 34 0.41 8.56 -11.55
C ALA A 34 0.42 7.66 -12.80
N GLY A 35 -0.65 7.68 -13.57
CA GLY A 35 -0.83 6.85 -14.77
C GLY A 35 -1.48 5.49 -14.51
N ALA A 36 -1.60 5.05 -13.26
CA ALA A 36 -2.34 3.86 -12.88
C ALA A 36 -3.71 4.23 -12.29
N THR A 37 -4.65 3.30 -12.37
CA THR A 37 -5.94 3.41 -11.69
C THR A 37 -5.88 2.70 -10.35
N THR A 38 -6.10 3.44 -9.26
CA THR A 38 -6.22 2.84 -7.92
C THR A 38 -7.59 2.16 -7.79
N VAL A 39 -7.59 0.92 -7.33
CA VAL A 39 -8.81 0.12 -7.14
C VAL A 39 -8.92 -0.39 -5.72
N ASP A 40 -10.14 -0.44 -5.22
CA ASP A 40 -10.51 -1.15 -3.99
C ASP A 40 -10.78 -2.63 -4.26
N ALA A 41 -11.16 -3.38 -3.24
CA ALA A 41 -11.45 -4.80 -3.37
C ALA A 41 -12.61 -5.09 -4.33
N ALA A 42 -13.66 -4.26 -4.34
CA ALA A 42 -14.81 -4.45 -5.22
C ALA A 42 -14.45 -4.20 -6.69
N ALA A 43 -13.69 -3.13 -6.97
CA ALA A 43 -13.21 -2.84 -8.31
C ALA A 43 -12.19 -3.88 -8.79
N ALA A 44 -11.32 -4.36 -7.91
CA ALA A 44 -10.40 -5.47 -8.20
C ALA A 44 -11.17 -6.75 -8.55
N LYS A 45 -12.27 -7.05 -7.82
CA LYS A 45 -13.12 -8.20 -8.13
C LYS A 45 -13.77 -8.08 -9.52
N ALA A 46 -14.22 -6.89 -9.89
CA ALA A 46 -14.78 -6.67 -11.22
C ALA A 46 -13.73 -6.88 -12.33
N LEU A 47 -12.48 -6.48 -12.10
CA LEU A 47 -11.37 -6.75 -13.00
C LEU A 47 -11.04 -8.25 -13.09
N PHE A 48 -11.10 -8.95 -11.97
CA PHE A 48 -10.93 -10.40 -11.93
C PHE A 48 -11.99 -11.12 -12.77
N ASP A 49 -13.24 -10.69 -12.67
CA ASP A 49 -14.36 -11.24 -13.44
C ASP A 49 -14.24 -10.94 -14.96
N GLN A 50 -13.45 -9.91 -15.32
CA GLN A 50 -13.08 -9.57 -16.69
C GLN A 50 -11.80 -10.25 -17.16
N GLU A 51 -11.26 -11.18 -16.38
CA GLU A 51 -10.03 -11.92 -16.69
C GLU A 51 -8.77 -11.04 -16.80
N ALA A 52 -8.74 -9.90 -16.08
CA ALA A 52 -7.53 -9.11 -15.97
C ALA A 52 -6.39 -9.92 -15.34
N ALA A 53 -5.17 -9.68 -15.75
CA ALA A 53 -3.99 -10.32 -15.17
C ALA A 53 -3.73 -9.77 -13.76
N PHE A 54 -3.71 -10.64 -12.76
CA PHE A 54 -3.33 -10.28 -11.39
C PHE A 54 -1.89 -10.70 -11.12
N VAL A 55 -1.07 -9.76 -10.71
CA VAL A 55 0.34 -10.01 -10.39
C VAL A 55 0.55 -9.86 -8.88
N ASP A 56 0.92 -10.97 -8.26
CA ASP A 56 1.26 -11.04 -6.83
C ASP A 56 2.75 -10.79 -6.64
N LEU A 57 3.09 -9.76 -5.89
CA LEU A 57 4.45 -9.28 -5.70
C LEU A 57 5.05 -9.68 -4.36
N ARG A 58 4.34 -10.54 -3.61
CA ARG A 58 4.74 -10.96 -2.27
C ARG A 58 5.85 -12.00 -2.30
N LYS A 59 6.41 -12.27 -1.12
CA LYS A 59 7.41 -13.33 -0.93
C LYS A 59 6.76 -14.70 -1.09
N GLU A 60 7.57 -15.69 -1.43
CA GLU A 60 7.14 -17.07 -1.66
C GLU A 60 6.32 -17.66 -0.51
N ASN A 61 6.78 -17.51 0.72
CA ASN A 61 6.07 -18.03 1.88
C ASN A 61 4.68 -17.42 2.09
N VAL A 62 4.52 -16.14 1.71
CA VAL A 62 3.22 -15.44 1.79
C VAL A 62 2.32 -15.85 0.61
N TRP A 63 2.89 -15.99 -0.58
CA TRP A 63 2.23 -16.55 -1.76
C TRP A 63 1.66 -17.94 -1.46
N ASN A 64 2.46 -18.81 -0.88
CA ASN A 64 2.07 -20.19 -0.56
C ASN A 64 0.97 -20.29 0.49
N SER A 65 0.77 -19.25 1.31
CA SER A 65 -0.29 -19.23 2.34
C SER A 65 -1.67 -18.81 1.83
N GLY A 66 -1.78 -18.41 0.57
CA GLY A 66 -3.02 -18.03 -0.08
C GLY A 66 -2.85 -16.84 -1.02
N ARG A 67 -3.64 -16.79 -2.08
CA ARG A 67 -3.52 -15.81 -3.17
C ARG A 67 -4.84 -15.62 -3.90
N VAL A 68 -4.90 -14.59 -4.72
CA VAL A 68 -5.98 -14.43 -5.70
C VAL A 68 -5.89 -15.58 -6.69
N PRO A 69 -6.99 -16.29 -7.00
CA PRO A 69 -6.95 -17.44 -7.90
C PRO A 69 -6.40 -17.05 -9.28
N GLY A 70 -5.49 -17.88 -9.80
CA GLY A 70 -4.86 -17.65 -11.10
C GLY A 70 -3.90 -16.48 -11.16
N ALA A 71 -3.53 -15.87 -10.04
CA ALA A 71 -2.56 -14.79 -10.01
C ALA A 71 -1.18 -15.28 -10.47
N ILE A 72 -0.49 -14.39 -11.15
CA ILE A 72 0.89 -14.58 -11.61
C ILE A 72 1.81 -14.17 -10.46
N TRP A 73 2.64 -15.09 -10.00
CA TRP A 73 3.59 -14.77 -8.93
C TRP A 73 4.92 -14.26 -9.49
N ILE A 74 5.26 -13.04 -9.15
CA ILE A 74 6.58 -12.45 -9.43
C ILE A 74 7.07 -11.73 -8.17
N ASP A 75 7.92 -12.39 -7.37
CA ASP A 75 8.50 -11.77 -6.18
C ASP A 75 9.19 -10.46 -6.56
N PHE A 76 8.69 -9.35 -6.03
CA PHE A 76 9.18 -8.02 -6.40
C PHE A 76 10.68 -7.86 -6.15
N LYS A 77 11.18 -8.43 -5.06
CA LYS A 77 12.59 -8.27 -4.67
C LYS A 77 13.54 -9.09 -5.53
N ASN A 78 13.14 -10.31 -5.87
CA ASN A 78 14.06 -11.30 -6.44
C ASN A 78 13.83 -11.59 -7.93
N ALA A 79 12.62 -11.33 -8.44
CA ALA A 79 12.24 -11.77 -9.78
C ALA A 79 11.59 -10.69 -10.66
N PHE A 80 11.11 -9.59 -10.07
CA PHE A 80 10.37 -8.58 -10.82
C PHE A 80 11.30 -7.71 -11.67
N ASN A 81 11.20 -7.88 -12.97
CA ASN A 81 11.86 -7.06 -13.98
C ASN A 81 11.00 -7.01 -15.25
N GLN A 82 11.38 -6.16 -16.20
CA GLN A 82 10.63 -5.96 -17.42
C GLN A 82 10.41 -7.26 -18.21
N GLN A 83 11.44 -8.06 -18.40
CA GLN A 83 11.36 -9.31 -19.15
C GLN A 83 10.43 -10.33 -18.46
N ALA A 84 10.49 -10.44 -17.14
CA ALA A 84 9.62 -11.33 -16.37
C ALA A 84 8.16 -10.96 -16.51
N LEU A 85 7.84 -9.67 -16.47
CA LEU A 85 6.47 -9.20 -16.66
C LEU A 85 6.00 -9.38 -18.10
N GLU A 86 6.81 -9.01 -19.08
CA GLU A 86 6.49 -9.15 -20.51
C GLU A 86 6.29 -10.61 -20.97
N SER A 87 6.92 -11.56 -20.28
CA SER A 87 6.71 -12.98 -20.56
C SER A 87 5.35 -13.52 -20.11
N GLU A 88 4.66 -12.81 -19.20
CA GLU A 88 3.40 -13.23 -18.60
C GLU A 88 2.20 -12.36 -19.02
N VAL A 89 2.43 -11.07 -19.27
CA VAL A 89 1.38 -10.09 -19.53
C VAL A 89 1.79 -9.19 -20.70
N ASP A 90 0.92 -9.07 -21.70
CA ASP A 90 1.12 -8.12 -22.80
C ASP A 90 0.90 -6.68 -22.33
N LYS A 91 1.56 -5.72 -23.00
CA LYS A 91 1.54 -4.31 -22.60
C LYS A 91 0.17 -3.62 -22.73
N ASP A 92 -0.72 -4.15 -23.54
CA ASP A 92 -2.08 -3.69 -23.74
C ASP A 92 -3.13 -4.44 -22.92
N GLU A 93 -2.72 -5.46 -22.16
CA GLU A 93 -3.60 -6.16 -21.24
C GLU A 93 -3.83 -5.35 -19.94
N LYS A 94 -5.01 -5.56 -19.35
CA LYS A 94 -5.30 -5.08 -18.00
C LYS A 94 -4.46 -5.85 -17.01
N VAL A 95 -3.63 -5.14 -16.25
CA VAL A 95 -2.78 -5.74 -15.22
C VAL A 95 -3.04 -5.09 -13.86
N VAL A 96 -3.30 -5.92 -12.87
CA VAL A 96 -3.56 -5.54 -11.48
C VAL A 96 -2.36 -5.96 -10.64
N PHE A 97 -1.70 -5.00 -10.03
CA PHE A 97 -0.60 -5.27 -9.08
C PHE A 97 -1.10 -5.23 -7.65
N TYR A 98 -0.82 -6.25 -6.86
CA TYR A 98 -1.16 -6.31 -5.45
C TYR A 98 -0.04 -6.89 -4.58
N CYS A 99 -0.13 -6.60 -3.29
CA CYS A 99 0.80 -7.04 -2.27
C CYS A 99 0.06 -7.33 -0.96
N SER A 100 0.76 -7.23 0.15
CA SER A 100 0.24 -7.55 1.50
C SER A 100 -0.55 -6.42 2.16
N GLY A 101 -0.83 -5.32 1.48
CA GLY A 101 -1.66 -4.22 1.98
C GLY A 101 -1.00 -2.85 1.92
N VAL A 102 -1.61 -1.88 2.60
CA VAL A 102 -1.28 -0.45 2.49
C VAL A 102 0.12 -0.06 2.99
N ARG A 103 0.81 -0.95 3.67
CA ARG A 103 2.20 -0.74 4.11
C ARG A 103 3.24 -1.37 3.20
N CYS A 104 2.82 -2.16 2.23
CA CYS A 104 3.72 -2.84 1.30
C CYS A 104 3.96 -1.98 0.06
N PRO A 105 5.19 -1.49 -0.18
CA PRO A 105 5.47 -0.60 -1.30
C PRO A 105 5.64 -1.33 -2.64
N ARG A 106 5.55 -2.64 -2.68
CA ARG A 106 5.87 -3.44 -3.86
C ARG A 106 4.90 -3.21 -5.01
N SER A 107 3.59 -3.14 -4.72
CA SER A 107 2.58 -2.93 -5.75
C SER A 107 2.64 -1.53 -6.37
N SER A 108 2.87 -0.48 -5.59
CA SER A 108 3.04 0.87 -6.14
C SER A 108 4.31 1.00 -6.97
N LYS A 109 5.41 0.40 -6.52
CA LYS A 109 6.67 0.37 -7.26
C LYS A 109 6.56 -0.43 -8.55
N ALA A 110 5.88 -1.57 -8.53
CA ALA A 110 5.65 -2.38 -9.71
C ALA A 110 4.78 -1.66 -10.74
N ALA A 111 3.70 -1.02 -10.30
CA ALA A 111 2.85 -0.22 -11.18
C ALA A 111 3.65 0.92 -11.85
N THR A 112 4.46 1.64 -11.09
CA THR A 112 5.34 2.70 -11.62
C THR A 112 6.31 2.17 -12.67
N LYS A 113 6.95 1.02 -12.41
CA LYS A 113 7.88 0.40 -13.36
C LYS A 113 7.15 -0.08 -14.62
N ALA A 114 6.00 -0.73 -14.48
CA ALA A 114 5.23 -1.22 -15.61
C ALA A 114 4.81 -0.06 -16.55
N LEU A 115 4.36 1.06 -16.00
CA LEU A 115 4.05 2.26 -16.78
C LEU A 115 5.27 2.77 -17.55
N ALA A 116 6.44 2.81 -16.92
CA ALA A 116 7.69 3.20 -17.56
C ALA A 116 8.11 2.22 -18.68
N TRP A 117 7.73 0.95 -18.60
CA TRP A 117 7.97 -0.06 -19.63
C TRP A 117 6.94 -0.07 -20.75
N GLY A 118 5.93 0.80 -20.68
CA GLY A 118 4.94 0.97 -21.75
C GLY A 118 3.63 0.20 -21.56
N TYR A 119 3.35 -0.32 -20.38
CA TYR A 119 2.03 -0.86 -20.05
C TYR A 119 1.01 0.26 -20.01
N THR A 120 -0.14 0.08 -20.66
CA THR A 120 -1.14 1.13 -20.88
C THR A 120 -2.37 1.03 -19.99
N ASP A 121 -2.62 -0.11 -19.37
CA ASP A 121 -3.83 -0.36 -18.58
C ASP A 121 -3.46 -0.99 -17.22
N VAL A 122 -2.87 -0.16 -16.35
CA VAL A 122 -2.28 -0.55 -15.08
C VAL A 122 -3.20 -0.19 -13.92
N PHE A 123 -3.49 -1.17 -13.08
CA PHE A 123 -4.31 -1.03 -11.89
C PHE A 123 -3.47 -1.25 -10.63
N TYR A 124 -3.63 -0.36 -9.68
CA TYR A 124 -2.98 -0.40 -8.38
C TYR A 124 -3.98 -0.83 -7.30
N PHE A 125 -3.90 -2.08 -6.88
CA PHE A 125 -4.71 -2.60 -5.79
C PHE A 125 -3.96 -2.43 -4.46
N ARG A 126 -4.03 -1.20 -3.92
CA ARG A 126 -3.26 -0.75 -2.74
C ARG A 126 -3.54 -1.56 -1.48
N GLU A 127 -4.81 -1.86 -1.20
CA GLU A 127 -5.22 -2.61 -0.02
C GLU A 127 -4.82 -4.08 -0.10
N GLY A 128 -4.60 -4.59 -1.29
CA GLY A 128 -4.01 -5.88 -1.57
C GLY A 128 -4.78 -7.10 -1.09
N PHE A 129 -4.08 -8.20 -0.94
CA PHE A 129 -4.67 -9.49 -0.62
C PHE A 129 -5.50 -9.51 0.67
N PRO A 130 -5.12 -8.84 1.78
CA PRO A 130 -5.95 -8.81 2.98
C PRO A 130 -7.36 -8.25 2.74
N ALA A 131 -7.50 -7.21 1.92
CA ALA A 131 -8.80 -6.65 1.56
C ALA A 131 -9.60 -7.58 0.65
N TRP A 132 -8.96 -8.25 -0.29
CA TRP A 132 -9.56 -9.28 -1.13
C TRP A 132 -10.15 -10.42 -0.29
N LYS A 133 -9.35 -10.99 0.59
CA LYS A 133 -9.75 -12.06 1.50
C LYS A 133 -10.83 -11.60 2.48
N GLY A 134 -10.67 -10.41 3.05
CA GLY A 134 -11.61 -9.82 4.00
C GLY A 134 -13.00 -9.55 3.39
N ALA A 135 -13.07 -9.30 2.09
CA ALA A 135 -14.32 -9.16 1.34
C ALA A 135 -15.01 -10.51 1.05
N GLY A 136 -14.39 -11.63 1.39
CA GLY A 136 -14.93 -12.97 1.16
C GLY A 136 -14.81 -13.46 -0.29
N TYR A 137 -13.90 -12.85 -1.08
CA TYR A 137 -13.68 -13.28 -2.46
C TYR A 137 -12.89 -14.58 -2.53
N PRO A 138 -12.93 -15.31 -3.65
CA PRO A 138 -12.25 -16.59 -3.79
C PRO A 138 -10.76 -16.51 -3.52
N VAL A 139 -10.22 -17.51 -2.84
CA VAL A 139 -8.80 -17.66 -2.51
C VAL A 139 -8.32 -19.04 -2.95
N GLU A 140 -7.15 -19.06 -3.52
CA GLU A 140 -6.44 -20.28 -3.91
C GLU A 140 -5.31 -20.62 -2.94
#